data_30127b10ce2ff06bdaf320ead25b26a8
#
_entry.id   30127b10ce2ff06bdaf320ead25b26a8
#
_cell.length_a   1.000
_cell.length_b   1.000
_cell.length_c   1.000
_cell.angle_alpha   90.00
_cell.angle_beta   90.00
_cell.angle_gamma   90.00
#
_symmetry.space_group_name_H-M   'P 1'
#
loop_
_entity.id
_entity.type
_entity.pdbx_description
1 polymer ?
#
loop_
_entity_poly.entity_id
_entity_poly.type
_entity_poly.pdbx_seq_one_letter_code
_entity_poly.pdbx_strand_id
1 'polypeptide(L)'
;MGVDQDDKNNIVIKEKKKKFRMVETDERELEQKLRAHRRKIMRRTLIVIVVILALFFGFYLYLATRTFTDYTALNTVERSDTAAAQFEEFDGNILKYSNDGAFYTDKSDHMIWNQTYEMQNPKVDICQGYLAIFDRGGTAVYILTKDGMQGNIKTTMPISRVCVASQGTIAVLMREDTTSYLQLYNKEGELLASGELH
;
A
#
# COMPACT_ATOMS: atom_id res chain seq x y z
N MET A 1 42.36 43.51 90.09
CA MET A 1 43.62 44.05 89.60
C MET A 1 43.95 43.41 88.30
N GLY A 2 43.88 44.19 87.26
CA GLY A 2 44.67 44.20 85.99
C GLY A 2 44.20 43.20 84.98
N VAL A 3 43.44 43.61 83.95
CA VAL A 3 43.86 44.27 82.70
C VAL A 3 44.84 43.36 81.97
N ASP A 4 44.58 42.87 80.74
CA ASP A 4 44.49 43.53 79.48
C ASP A 4 44.26 42.46 78.36
N GLN A 5 43.46 42.74 77.50
CA GLN A 5 43.65 43.46 76.23
C GLN A 5 44.01 42.58 75.02
N ASP A 6 43.06 42.60 74.11
CA ASP A 6 43.11 42.70 72.65
C ASP A 6 44.29 42.06 71.89
N ASP A 7 43.98 41.06 71.16
CA ASP A 7 44.72 40.82 69.96
C ASP A 7 43.76 40.72 68.74
N LYS A 8 43.68 41.83 67.97
CA LYS A 8 42.97 41.99 66.71
C LYS A 8 43.70 41.26 65.66
N ASN A 9 43.17 40.13 65.28
CA ASN A 9 43.60 39.42 64.09
C ASN A 9 43.33 40.24 62.82
N ASN A 10 44.37 40.86 62.37
CA ASN A 10 44.41 41.59 61.06
C ASN A 10 44.52 40.61 59.91
N ILE A 11 43.34 40.15 59.40
CA ILE A 11 43.28 39.34 58.27
C ILE A 11 43.50 40.22 57.02
N VAL A 12 44.73 40.21 56.51
CA VAL A 12 45.06 40.86 55.23
C VAL A 12 44.50 40.04 54.07
N ILE A 13 43.34 40.45 53.58
CA ILE A 13 42.76 39.93 52.37
C ILE A 13 43.60 40.47 51.19
N LYS A 14 44.46 39.61 50.66
CA LYS A 14 45.14 39.88 49.40
C LYS A 14 44.12 39.80 48.26
N GLU A 15 43.49 40.87 47.86
CA GLU A 15 42.76 41.01 46.63
C GLU A 15 43.73 40.81 45.43
N LYS A 16 43.67 39.67 44.78
CA LYS A 16 44.25 39.47 43.47
C LYS A 16 43.45 40.31 42.47
N LYS A 17 43.86 41.54 42.22
CA LYS A 17 43.43 42.33 41.06
C LYS A 17 43.76 41.56 39.81
N LYS A 18 42.78 40.90 39.23
CA LYS A 18 42.89 40.41 37.84
C LYS A 18 43.01 41.62 36.93
N LYS A 19 44.22 41.87 36.46
CA LYS A 19 44.46 42.83 35.35
C LYS A 19 43.72 42.32 34.14
N PHE A 20 42.56 42.89 33.85
CA PHE A 20 41.94 42.75 32.53
C PHE A 20 42.85 43.49 31.54
N ARG A 21 43.61 42.75 30.72
CA ARG A 21 44.22 43.29 29.52
C ARG A 21 43.09 43.56 28.52
N MET A 22 42.82 44.82 28.22
CA MET A 22 42.00 45.21 27.11
C MET A 22 42.81 44.80 25.86
N VAL A 23 42.45 43.69 25.23
CA VAL A 23 43.00 43.26 23.96
C VAL A 23 42.20 44.07 22.94
N GLU A 24 42.86 45.07 22.37
CA GLU A 24 42.38 45.77 21.20
C GLU A 24 42.44 44.76 20.01
N THR A 25 41.38 43.99 19.92
CA THR A 25 41.25 42.97 18.87
C THR A 25 40.77 43.70 17.59
N ASP A 26 41.62 43.72 16.58
CA ASP A 26 41.24 44.27 15.28
C ASP A 26 39.92 43.63 14.82
N GLU A 27 38.87 44.46 14.66
CA GLU A 27 37.51 44.03 14.26
C GLU A 27 37.54 43.14 13.01
N ARG A 28 38.51 43.34 12.13
CA ARG A 28 38.72 42.53 10.91
C ARG A 28 39.18 41.11 11.21
N GLU A 29 40.06 40.91 12.20
CA GLU A 29 40.49 39.58 12.62
C GLU A 29 39.36 38.79 13.30
N LEU A 30 38.51 39.46 14.10
CA LEU A 30 37.35 38.87 14.71
C LEU A 30 36.34 38.43 13.66
N GLU A 31 36.03 39.26 12.67
CA GLU A 31 35.16 38.90 11.57
C GLU A 31 35.68 37.72 10.74
N GLN A 32 36.99 37.70 10.45
CA GLN A 32 37.57 36.56 9.71
C GLN A 32 37.50 35.25 10.50
N LYS A 33 37.78 35.27 11.79
CA LYS A 33 37.67 34.12 12.69
C LYS A 33 36.19 33.66 12.82
N LEU A 34 35.22 34.55 12.90
CA LEU A 34 33.80 34.25 12.91
C LEU A 34 33.32 33.64 11.59
N ARG A 35 33.77 34.19 10.44
CA ARG A 35 33.44 33.64 9.11
C ARG A 35 34.07 32.25 8.90
N ALA A 36 35.29 32.02 9.38
CA ALA A 36 35.94 30.71 9.32
C ALA A 36 35.23 29.69 10.21
N HIS A 37 34.81 30.11 11.40
CA HIS A 37 34.07 29.26 12.33
C HIS A 37 32.67 28.90 11.78
N ARG A 38 31.92 29.86 11.24
CA ARG A 38 30.62 29.61 10.55
C ARG A 38 30.78 28.67 9.37
N ARG A 39 31.83 28.81 8.53
CA ARG A 39 32.10 27.87 7.43
C ARG A 39 32.38 26.45 7.93
N LYS A 40 33.11 26.32 9.04
CA LYS A 40 33.40 25.01 9.66
C LYS A 40 32.14 24.35 10.22
N ILE A 41 31.30 25.12 10.89
CA ILE A 41 30.00 24.63 11.41
C ILE A 41 29.11 24.26 10.23
N MET A 42 28.96 25.14 9.23
CA MET A 42 28.12 24.87 8.05
C MET A 42 28.57 23.63 7.28
N ARG A 43 29.88 23.40 7.14
CA ARG A 43 30.36 22.14 6.54
C ARG A 43 30.04 20.91 7.37
N ARG A 44 30.17 20.99 8.71
CA ARG A 44 29.81 19.88 9.60
C ARG A 44 28.31 19.58 9.57
N THR A 45 27.46 20.60 9.63
CA THR A 45 26.00 20.44 9.52
C THR A 45 25.59 19.89 8.17
N LEU A 46 26.22 20.37 7.07
CA LEU A 46 25.97 19.83 5.74
C LEU A 46 26.33 18.34 5.65
N ILE A 47 27.48 17.94 6.20
CA ILE A 47 27.90 16.52 6.21
C ILE A 47 26.89 15.68 7.01
N VAL A 48 26.44 16.14 8.17
CA VAL A 48 25.44 15.43 8.99
C VAL A 48 24.13 15.27 8.22
N ILE A 49 23.66 16.32 7.53
CA ILE A 49 22.43 16.26 6.71
C ILE A 49 22.61 15.24 5.57
N VAL A 50 23.73 15.26 4.87
CA VAL A 50 24.00 14.30 3.79
C VAL A 50 24.02 12.85 4.30
N VAL A 51 24.64 12.61 5.46
CA VAL A 51 24.66 11.29 6.09
C VAL A 51 23.25 10.82 6.46
N ILE A 52 22.43 11.71 7.04
CA ILE A 52 21.04 11.39 7.39
C ILE A 52 20.22 11.07 6.13
N LEU A 53 20.38 11.86 5.08
CA LEU A 53 19.70 11.61 3.79
C LEU A 53 20.14 10.28 3.17
N ALA A 54 21.43 9.97 3.23
CA ALA A 54 21.96 8.69 2.73
C ALA A 54 21.42 7.49 3.52
N LEU A 55 21.27 7.61 4.84
CA LEU A 55 20.68 6.57 5.68
C LEU A 55 19.18 6.40 5.37
N PHE A 56 18.44 7.50 5.22
CA PHE A 56 17.02 7.45 4.81
C PHE A 56 16.85 6.82 3.41
N PHE A 57 17.71 7.19 2.48
CA PHE A 57 17.68 6.62 1.13
C PHE A 57 18.03 5.12 1.13
N GLY A 58 19.04 4.72 1.89
CA GLY A 58 19.40 3.31 2.08
C GLY A 58 18.28 2.51 2.73
N PHE A 59 17.60 3.09 3.75
CA PHE A 59 16.46 2.47 4.39
C PHE A 59 15.26 2.35 3.43
N TYR A 60 15.01 3.38 2.63
CA TYR A 60 13.98 3.35 1.59
C TYR A 60 14.25 2.24 0.55
N LEU A 61 15.49 2.15 0.04
CA LEU A 61 15.88 1.08 -0.88
C LEU A 61 15.73 -0.30 -0.24
N TYR A 62 16.13 -0.45 1.03
CA TYR A 62 15.98 -1.69 1.76
C TYR A 62 14.50 -2.12 1.88
N LEU A 63 13.59 -1.18 2.16
CA LEU A 63 12.14 -1.47 2.18
C LEU A 63 11.60 -1.76 0.77
N ALA A 64 12.04 -1.00 -0.23
CA ALA A 64 11.58 -1.15 -1.62
C ALA A 64 12.06 -2.46 -2.27
N THR A 65 13.22 -2.97 -1.84
CA THR A 65 13.79 -4.24 -2.36
C THR A 65 13.45 -5.45 -1.50
N ARG A 66 12.72 -5.30 -0.39
CA ARG A 66 12.24 -6.44 0.38
C ARG A 66 11.22 -7.23 -0.45
N THR A 67 11.70 -8.26 -1.11
CA THR A 67 10.84 -9.32 -1.58
C THR A 67 10.54 -10.24 -0.38
N PHE A 68 9.27 -10.36 -0.01
CA PHE A 68 8.84 -11.33 0.99
C PHE A 68 8.94 -12.72 0.36
N THR A 69 10.09 -13.37 0.52
CA THR A 69 10.33 -14.73 0.03
C THR A 69 10.06 -15.79 1.08
N ASP A 70 9.99 -15.39 2.35
CA ASP A 70 9.68 -16.31 3.43
C ASP A 70 8.17 -16.34 3.68
N TYR A 71 7.54 -17.43 3.26
CA TYR A 71 6.18 -17.77 3.66
C TYR A 71 6.22 -19.09 4.47
N THR A 72 5.45 -19.10 5.53
CA THR A 72 5.20 -20.36 6.27
C THR A 72 3.87 -20.89 5.77
N ALA A 73 3.87 -22.07 5.16
CA ALA A 73 2.64 -22.75 4.79
C ALA A 73 1.89 -23.12 6.08
N LEU A 74 0.78 -22.45 6.36
CA LEU A 74 -0.07 -22.70 7.52
C LEU A 74 -0.92 -23.96 7.32
N ASN A 75 -1.28 -24.25 6.08
CA ASN A 75 -2.01 -25.44 5.69
C ASN A 75 -1.60 -25.84 4.27
N THR A 76 -1.52 -27.12 4.01
CA THR A 76 -1.27 -27.69 2.69
C THR A 76 -2.33 -28.73 2.43
N VAL A 77 -3.19 -28.48 1.45
CA VAL A 77 -4.23 -29.40 1.02
C VAL A 77 -3.78 -30.06 -0.27
N GLU A 78 -3.94 -31.39 -0.34
CA GLU A 78 -3.61 -32.14 -1.54
C GLU A 78 -4.58 -31.76 -2.66
N ARG A 79 -4.02 -31.32 -3.81
CA ARG A 79 -4.82 -30.82 -4.91
C ARG A 79 -5.51 -31.95 -5.66
N SER A 80 -6.81 -32.06 -5.54
CA SER A 80 -7.65 -32.99 -6.32
C SER A 80 -8.27 -32.36 -7.58
N ASP A 81 -7.83 -31.14 -7.94
CA ASP A 81 -8.44 -30.34 -8.98
C ASP A 81 -8.00 -30.72 -10.39
N THR A 82 -8.83 -30.40 -11.37
CA THR A 82 -8.44 -30.46 -12.78
C THR A 82 -7.34 -29.44 -13.09
N ALA A 83 -6.43 -29.76 -14.00
CA ALA A 83 -5.32 -28.88 -14.36
C ALA A 83 -5.72 -27.50 -14.91
N ALA A 84 -7.01 -27.33 -15.28
CA ALA A 84 -7.58 -26.10 -15.83
C ALA A 84 -8.16 -25.15 -14.78
N ALA A 85 -8.17 -25.53 -13.48
CA ALA A 85 -8.71 -24.67 -12.43
C ALA A 85 -7.84 -23.43 -12.20
N GLN A 86 -8.49 -22.27 -12.13
CA GLN A 86 -7.88 -20.98 -11.79
C GLN A 86 -8.32 -20.56 -10.38
N PHE A 87 -7.50 -19.74 -9.72
CA PHE A 87 -7.70 -19.33 -8.33
C PHE A 87 -7.57 -17.83 -8.23
N GLU A 88 -8.49 -17.20 -7.51
CA GLU A 88 -8.49 -15.78 -7.18
C GLU A 88 -8.82 -15.59 -5.70
N GLU A 89 -8.31 -14.52 -5.10
CA GLU A 89 -8.73 -14.11 -3.77
C GLU A 89 -10.01 -13.28 -3.86
N PHE A 90 -11.01 -13.62 -3.05
CA PHE A 90 -12.24 -12.86 -2.95
C PHE A 90 -12.68 -12.75 -1.48
N ASP A 91 -12.86 -11.53 -0.99
CA ASP A 91 -13.28 -11.22 0.40
C ASP A 91 -12.50 -12.02 1.48
N GLY A 92 -11.19 -12.16 1.29
CA GLY A 92 -10.29 -12.85 2.21
C GLY A 92 -10.32 -14.38 2.15
N ASN A 93 -11.06 -14.97 1.22
CA ASN A 93 -11.21 -16.40 0.97
C ASN A 93 -10.77 -16.76 -0.45
N ILE A 94 -10.91 -18.02 -0.84
CA ILE A 94 -10.42 -18.54 -2.11
C ILE A 94 -11.58 -18.83 -3.05
N LEU A 95 -11.58 -18.16 -4.18
CA LEU A 95 -12.42 -18.49 -5.33
C LEU A 95 -11.62 -19.40 -6.27
N LYS A 96 -12.14 -20.58 -6.55
CA LYS A 96 -11.63 -21.53 -7.50
C LYS A 96 -12.63 -21.66 -8.64
N TYR A 97 -12.22 -21.49 -9.89
CA TYR A 97 -13.11 -21.58 -11.02
C TYR A 97 -12.49 -22.31 -12.21
N SER A 98 -13.33 -22.93 -13.00
CA SER A 98 -12.99 -23.70 -14.19
C SER A 98 -14.08 -23.54 -15.24
N ASN A 99 -14.00 -24.30 -16.34
CA ASN A 99 -15.01 -24.30 -17.39
C ASN A 99 -16.38 -24.82 -16.92
N ASP A 100 -16.40 -25.64 -15.88
CA ASP A 100 -17.59 -26.38 -15.44
C ASP A 100 -18.26 -25.76 -14.20
N GLY A 101 -17.61 -24.78 -13.57
CA GLY A 101 -18.15 -24.13 -12.39
C GLY A 101 -17.13 -23.39 -11.54
N ALA A 102 -17.62 -22.79 -10.45
CA ALA A 102 -16.83 -22.11 -9.46
C ALA A 102 -17.15 -22.63 -8.05
N PHE A 103 -16.13 -22.64 -7.22
CA PHE A 103 -16.18 -23.02 -5.81
C PHE A 103 -15.60 -21.91 -4.98
N TYR A 104 -16.28 -21.54 -3.92
CA TYR A 104 -15.80 -20.57 -2.97
C TYR A 104 -15.56 -21.26 -1.62
N THR A 105 -14.34 -21.19 -1.14
CA THR A 105 -13.90 -21.91 0.06
C THR A 105 -13.21 -20.97 1.03
N ASP A 106 -13.31 -21.29 2.31
CA ASP A 106 -12.54 -20.60 3.35
C ASP A 106 -11.04 -21.01 3.30
N LYS A 107 -10.24 -20.40 4.17
CA LYS A 107 -8.79 -20.67 4.29
C LYS A 107 -8.47 -22.11 4.75
N SER A 108 -9.46 -22.82 5.24
CA SER A 108 -9.35 -24.24 5.67
C SER A 108 -9.91 -25.19 4.63
N ASP A 109 -10.20 -24.70 3.42
CA ASP A 109 -10.80 -25.46 2.29
C ASP A 109 -12.22 -25.97 2.56
N HIS A 110 -12.95 -25.38 3.53
CA HIS A 110 -14.37 -25.66 3.68
C HIS A 110 -15.16 -24.91 2.63
N MET A 111 -15.99 -25.62 1.88
CA MET A 111 -16.84 -25.03 0.85
C MET A 111 -17.91 -24.14 1.47
N ILE A 112 -17.93 -22.88 1.03
CA ILE A 112 -18.97 -21.89 1.42
C ILE A 112 -20.13 -21.99 0.43
N TRP A 113 -19.84 -21.94 -0.88
CA TRP A 113 -20.82 -22.17 -1.94
C TRP A 113 -20.14 -22.73 -3.19
N ASN A 114 -20.95 -23.30 -4.08
CA ASN A 114 -20.56 -23.66 -5.44
C ASN A 114 -21.57 -23.13 -6.45
N GLN A 115 -21.09 -22.80 -7.64
CA GLN A 115 -21.89 -22.37 -8.79
C GLN A 115 -21.50 -23.20 -9.99
N THR A 116 -22.42 -24.03 -10.48
CA THR A 116 -22.24 -24.81 -11.71
C THR A 116 -22.60 -23.99 -12.91
N TYR A 117 -21.79 -24.03 -13.93
CA TYR A 117 -22.01 -23.43 -15.26
C TYR A 117 -21.22 -24.22 -16.30
N GLU A 118 -21.42 -23.90 -17.57
CA GLU A 118 -20.62 -24.41 -18.68
C GLU A 118 -20.13 -23.21 -19.51
N MET A 119 -18.82 -22.98 -19.50
CA MET A 119 -18.17 -21.85 -20.17
C MET A 119 -16.95 -22.32 -20.93
N GLN A 120 -16.69 -21.72 -22.10
CA GLN A 120 -15.52 -22.03 -22.93
C GLN A 120 -14.26 -21.32 -22.41
N ASN A 121 -14.38 -20.08 -21.98
CA ASN A 121 -13.28 -19.25 -21.55
C ASN A 121 -13.68 -18.37 -20.35
N PRO A 122 -13.86 -18.99 -19.17
CA PRO A 122 -14.28 -18.29 -17.97
C PRO A 122 -13.24 -17.26 -17.54
N LYS A 123 -13.72 -16.06 -17.20
CA LYS A 123 -12.95 -14.96 -16.64
C LYS A 123 -13.70 -14.39 -15.45
N VAL A 124 -12.94 -13.77 -14.56
CA VAL A 124 -13.47 -13.19 -13.34
C VAL A 124 -13.07 -11.71 -13.29
N ASP A 125 -13.97 -10.87 -12.81
CA ASP A 125 -13.69 -9.52 -12.38
C ASP A 125 -14.26 -9.33 -10.97
N ILE A 126 -13.46 -8.75 -10.09
CA ILE A 126 -13.77 -8.62 -8.66
C ILE A 126 -13.68 -7.15 -8.26
N CYS A 127 -14.68 -6.67 -7.55
CA CYS A 127 -14.64 -5.35 -6.93
C CYS A 127 -15.30 -5.39 -5.55
N GLN A 128 -14.49 -5.27 -4.51
CA GLN A 128 -14.94 -5.35 -3.11
C GLN A 128 -15.79 -6.62 -2.83
N GLY A 129 -17.04 -6.46 -2.39
CA GLY A 129 -17.93 -7.58 -2.04
C GLY A 129 -18.66 -8.24 -3.21
N TYR A 130 -18.38 -7.85 -4.47
CA TYR A 130 -19.01 -8.41 -5.67
C TYR A 130 -17.97 -9.01 -6.62
N LEU A 131 -18.36 -10.07 -7.27
CA LEU A 131 -17.60 -10.68 -8.35
C LEU A 131 -18.53 -11.04 -9.53
N ALA A 132 -17.98 -10.96 -10.73
CA ALA A 132 -18.65 -11.47 -11.95
C ALA A 132 -17.77 -12.57 -12.57
N ILE A 133 -18.39 -13.71 -12.85
CA ILE A 133 -17.79 -14.77 -13.65
C ILE A 133 -18.46 -14.74 -15.01
N PHE A 134 -17.69 -14.62 -16.08
CA PHE A 134 -18.23 -14.48 -17.42
C PHE A 134 -17.47 -15.32 -18.45
N ASP A 135 -18.17 -15.74 -19.48
CA ASP A 135 -17.57 -16.44 -20.61
C ASP A 135 -17.07 -15.44 -21.64
N ARG A 136 -15.75 -15.28 -21.77
CA ARG A 136 -15.14 -14.40 -22.75
C ARG A 136 -15.26 -15.00 -24.14
N GLY A 137 -16.04 -14.36 -25.02
CA GLY A 137 -16.43 -14.87 -26.33
C GLY A 137 -17.75 -15.64 -26.31
N GLY A 138 -18.29 -15.93 -25.12
CA GLY A 138 -19.64 -16.43 -24.92
C GLY A 138 -20.62 -15.33 -24.55
N THR A 139 -21.75 -15.70 -23.94
CA THR A 139 -22.88 -14.79 -23.67
C THR A 139 -23.34 -14.79 -22.20
N ALA A 140 -22.72 -15.57 -21.33
CA ALA A 140 -23.16 -15.74 -19.95
C ALA A 140 -22.32 -14.92 -18.98
N VAL A 141 -22.96 -14.27 -17.99
CA VAL A 141 -22.34 -13.66 -16.83
C VAL A 141 -23.09 -14.07 -15.57
N TYR A 142 -22.37 -14.49 -14.56
CA TYR A 142 -22.90 -14.76 -13.21
C TYR A 142 -22.38 -13.69 -12.23
N ILE A 143 -23.28 -13.11 -11.46
CA ILE A 143 -22.99 -12.08 -10.48
C ILE A 143 -23.09 -12.73 -9.09
N LEU A 144 -22.00 -12.70 -8.34
CA LEU A 144 -21.92 -13.39 -7.05
C LEU A 144 -21.37 -12.46 -5.97
N THR A 145 -21.62 -12.87 -4.75
CA THR A 145 -21.09 -12.30 -3.51
C THR A 145 -20.52 -13.42 -2.63
N LYS A 146 -20.01 -13.07 -1.47
CA LYS A 146 -19.63 -14.07 -0.47
C LYS A 146 -20.77 -15.02 -0.05
N ASP A 147 -22.02 -14.58 -0.22
CA ASP A 147 -23.22 -15.34 0.16
C ASP A 147 -23.78 -16.17 -1.01
N GLY A 148 -23.14 -16.13 -2.18
CA GLY A 148 -23.51 -16.86 -3.38
C GLY A 148 -24.07 -15.97 -4.50
N MET A 149 -24.82 -16.59 -5.42
CA MET A 149 -25.33 -15.94 -6.62
C MET A 149 -26.39 -14.88 -6.29
N GLN A 150 -26.22 -13.68 -6.87
CA GLN A 150 -27.17 -12.57 -6.80
C GLN A 150 -27.99 -12.43 -8.07
N GLY A 151 -27.37 -12.62 -9.22
CA GLY A 151 -28.03 -12.51 -10.52
C GLY A 151 -27.24 -13.17 -11.63
N ASN A 152 -27.86 -13.24 -12.79
CA ASN A 152 -27.20 -13.68 -14.01
C ASN A 152 -27.63 -12.81 -15.19
N ILE A 153 -26.73 -12.69 -16.17
CA ILE A 153 -26.97 -11.95 -17.41
C ILE A 153 -26.74 -12.92 -18.56
N LYS A 154 -27.61 -12.88 -19.53
CA LYS A 154 -27.41 -13.54 -20.82
C LYS A 154 -27.46 -12.49 -21.93
N THR A 155 -26.31 -12.24 -22.53
CA THR A 155 -26.19 -11.27 -23.64
C THR A 155 -26.61 -11.88 -24.96
N THR A 156 -26.91 -11.02 -25.92
CA THR A 156 -27.23 -11.44 -27.30
C THR A 156 -26.01 -11.56 -28.21
N MET A 157 -24.91 -10.92 -27.80
CA MET A 157 -23.64 -10.86 -28.56
C MET A 157 -22.49 -11.37 -27.69
N PRO A 158 -21.39 -11.80 -28.32
CA PRO A 158 -20.22 -12.28 -27.56
C PRO A 158 -19.63 -11.23 -26.64
N ILE A 159 -19.33 -11.63 -25.41
CA ILE A 159 -18.76 -10.79 -24.38
C ILE A 159 -17.26 -10.63 -24.63
N SER A 160 -16.81 -9.40 -24.74
CA SER A 160 -15.39 -9.06 -24.83
C SER A 160 -14.77 -8.84 -23.44
N ARG A 161 -15.49 -8.12 -22.58
CA ARG A 161 -15.05 -7.77 -21.22
C ARG A 161 -16.22 -7.48 -20.30
N VAL A 162 -16.04 -7.77 -19.02
CA VAL A 162 -16.95 -7.39 -17.94
C VAL A 162 -16.17 -6.62 -16.89
N CYS A 163 -16.79 -5.61 -16.29
CA CYS A 163 -16.27 -4.89 -15.12
C CYS A 163 -17.35 -4.76 -14.08
N VAL A 164 -16.99 -5.01 -12.82
CA VAL A 164 -17.87 -4.93 -11.65
C VAL A 164 -17.56 -3.65 -10.87
N ALA A 165 -18.57 -2.94 -10.42
CA ALA A 165 -18.43 -1.82 -9.50
C ALA A 165 -18.70 -2.26 -8.05
N SER A 166 -18.21 -1.46 -7.09
CA SER A 166 -18.33 -1.76 -5.65
C SER A 166 -19.76 -1.87 -5.12
N GLN A 167 -20.73 -1.26 -5.82
CA GLN A 167 -22.16 -1.37 -5.51
C GLN A 167 -22.87 -2.51 -6.24
N GLY A 168 -22.15 -3.35 -6.99
CA GLY A 168 -22.68 -4.47 -7.74
C GLY A 168 -23.21 -4.13 -9.13
N THR A 169 -22.99 -2.91 -9.65
CA THR A 169 -23.29 -2.58 -11.05
C THR A 169 -22.28 -3.26 -11.96
N ILE A 170 -22.76 -3.88 -13.03
CA ILE A 170 -21.96 -4.63 -13.99
C ILE A 170 -21.96 -3.90 -15.32
N ALA A 171 -20.77 -3.61 -15.85
CA ALA A 171 -20.60 -3.11 -17.19
C ALA A 171 -20.13 -4.25 -18.11
N VAL A 172 -20.89 -4.56 -19.14
CA VAL A 172 -20.62 -5.62 -20.11
C VAL A 172 -20.29 -5.00 -21.45
N LEU A 173 -19.07 -5.20 -21.92
CA LEU A 173 -18.63 -4.83 -23.26
C LEU A 173 -18.77 -6.05 -24.18
N MET A 174 -19.59 -5.91 -25.19
CA MET A 174 -19.79 -6.89 -26.23
C MET A 174 -19.20 -6.37 -27.55
N ARG A 175 -18.76 -7.28 -28.39
CA ARG A 175 -18.24 -6.93 -29.73
C ARG A 175 -18.74 -7.91 -30.74
N GLU A 176 -19.25 -7.36 -31.85
CA GLU A 176 -19.60 -8.09 -33.03
C GLU A 176 -19.01 -7.36 -34.26
N ASP A 177 -18.15 -8.04 -35.01
CA ASP A 177 -17.40 -7.49 -36.15
C ASP A 177 -16.66 -6.16 -35.80
N THR A 178 -17.12 -5.04 -36.33
CA THR A 178 -16.55 -3.71 -36.18
C THR A 178 -17.26 -2.86 -35.11
N THR A 179 -18.40 -3.30 -34.61
CA THR A 179 -19.23 -2.56 -33.67
C THR A 179 -19.07 -3.11 -32.27
N SER A 180 -18.99 -2.21 -31.29
CA SER A 180 -18.95 -2.54 -29.87
C SER A 180 -20.17 -2.00 -29.18
N TYR A 181 -20.70 -2.75 -28.24
CA TYR A 181 -21.86 -2.37 -27.42
C TYR A 181 -21.50 -2.43 -25.94
N LEU A 182 -21.88 -1.41 -25.22
CA LEU A 182 -21.73 -1.34 -23.76
C LEU A 182 -23.11 -1.40 -23.12
N GLN A 183 -23.29 -2.36 -22.22
CA GLN A 183 -24.51 -2.47 -21.42
C GLN A 183 -24.17 -2.42 -19.94
N LEU A 184 -25.01 -1.74 -19.19
CA LEU A 184 -24.93 -1.65 -17.73
C LEU A 184 -26.10 -2.41 -17.10
N TYR A 185 -25.79 -3.22 -16.12
CA TYR A 185 -26.76 -4.03 -15.39
C TYR A 185 -26.65 -3.77 -13.88
N ASN A 186 -27.74 -3.97 -13.15
CA ASN A 186 -27.72 -4.02 -11.71
C ASN A 186 -27.22 -5.39 -11.19
N LYS A 187 -27.08 -5.54 -9.89
CA LYS A 187 -26.61 -6.78 -9.25
C LYS A 187 -27.57 -7.96 -9.42
N GLU A 188 -28.83 -7.72 -9.73
CA GLU A 188 -29.84 -8.74 -10.05
C GLU A 188 -29.78 -9.20 -11.52
N GLY A 189 -29.00 -8.51 -12.36
CA GLY A 189 -28.88 -8.81 -13.81
C GLY A 189 -29.92 -8.09 -14.67
N GLU A 190 -30.59 -7.04 -14.16
CA GLU A 190 -31.52 -6.23 -14.94
C GLU A 190 -30.77 -5.12 -15.70
N LEU A 191 -31.15 -4.91 -16.96
CA LEU A 191 -30.53 -3.90 -17.82
C LEU A 191 -30.90 -2.48 -17.35
N LEU A 192 -29.88 -1.67 -17.06
CA LEU A 192 -30.03 -0.27 -16.67
C LEU A 192 -29.86 0.69 -17.86
N ALA A 193 -28.87 0.43 -18.70
CA ALA A 193 -28.57 1.26 -19.86
C ALA A 193 -27.85 0.45 -20.95
N SER A 194 -27.96 0.90 -22.20
CA SER A 194 -27.27 0.32 -23.34
C SER A 194 -26.82 1.43 -24.28
N GLY A 195 -25.61 1.28 -24.84
CA GLY A 195 -25.03 2.22 -25.80
C GLY A 195 -24.15 1.50 -26.81
N GLU A 196 -24.13 2.05 -28.02
CA GLU A 196 -23.26 1.63 -29.10
C GLU A 196 -21.98 2.49 -29.09
N LEU A 197 -20.84 1.86 -29.32
CA LEU A 197 -19.53 2.50 -29.36
C LEU A 197 -18.96 2.37 -30.77
N HIS A 198 -18.67 3.48 -31.40
CA HIS A 198 -18.08 3.60 -32.74
C HIS A 198 -16.56 3.84 -32.68
#